data_74a345c6313704f2f08c9518b4e93741
#
_entry.id   74a345c6313704f2f08c9518b4e93741
#
_cell.length_a   1.000
_cell.length_b   1.000
_cell.length_c   1.000
_cell.angle_alpha   90.00
_cell.angle_beta   90.00
_cell.angle_gamma   90.00
#
_symmetry.space_group_name_H-M   'P 1'
#
loop_
_entity.id
_entity.type
_entity.pdbx_description
1 polymer ?
#
loop_
_entity_poly.entity_id
_entity_poly.type
_entity_poly.pdbx_seq_one_letter_code
_entity_poly.pdbx_strand_id
1 'polypeptide(L)'
;RPLVYMPMEIRKTIFILISESIDDLLQTIISRCQVVDFLALPEQVITDALIATHKVEANLAKKIAHQCEGNYNKALHLLHKDDDDSVFEEWFINWVRAAFKAKGNASVIADLISWSTTIAKEGRETQKNFLQFCIQFFRQALLLNYKATDLVYLEPNFENFKLEKFAPFVHGNNIADIFKELEDAMYHIERNGNSNIILTDLSIKLTRLLHKKEV
;
A
#
# COMPACT_ATOMS: atom_id res chain seq x y z
N ARG A 1 -11.94 7.26 -28.44
CA ARG A 1 -12.91 8.12 -27.73
C ARG A 1 -14.25 7.40 -27.76
N PRO A 2 -14.74 6.80 -26.69
CA PRO A 2 -16.13 6.37 -26.63
C PRO A 2 -17.00 7.59 -26.31
N LEU A 3 -17.80 8.03 -27.26
CA LEU A 3 -18.96 8.87 -27.00
C LEU A 3 -19.96 8.02 -26.24
N VAL A 4 -20.08 8.20 -24.94
CA VAL A 4 -21.19 7.64 -24.17
C VAL A 4 -22.41 8.48 -24.52
N TYR A 5 -23.22 7.99 -25.43
CA TYR A 5 -24.54 8.53 -25.69
C TYR A 5 -25.47 8.03 -24.60
N MET A 6 -25.79 8.87 -23.64
CA MET A 6 -26.86 8.59 -22.68
C MET A 6 -28.20 8.95 -23.31
N PRO A 7 -29.06 7.98 -23.61
CA PRO A 7 -30.40 8.28 -24.14
C PRO A 7 -31.24 8.97 -23.06
N MET A 8 -31.89 10.06 -23.45
CA MET A 8 -32.67 10.96 -22.58
C MET A 8 -33.97 10.35 -21.98
N GLU A 9 -34.23 9.05 -22.11
CA GLU A 9 -35.53 8.43 -21.70
C GLU A 9 -35.35 7.18 -20.84
N ILE A 10 -34.45 7.17 -19.84
CA ILE A 10 -34.49 6.11 -18.84
C ILE A 10 -35.20 6.62 -17.58
N ARG A 11 -36.55 6.67 -17.64
CA ARG A 11 -37.42 7.25 -16.59
C ARG A 11 -37.41 6.50 -15.24
N LYS A 12 -36.60 5.42 -15.06
CA LYS A 12 -36.56 4.61 -13.84
C LYS A 12 -35.15 4.16 -13.43
N THR A 13 -34.08 4.76 -13.93
CA THR A 13 -32.72 4.37 -13.61
C THR A 13 -32.00 5.55 -12.95
N ILE A 14 -31.35 5.28 -11.81
CA ILE A 14 -30.49 6.23 -11.12
C ILE A 14 -29.06 5.78 -11.38
N PHE A 15 -28.21 6.69 -11.83
CA PHE A 15 -26.76 6.48 -11.95
C PHE A 15 -26.07 7.15 -10.78
N ILE A 16 -25.26 6.39 -10.06
CA ILE A 16 -24.41 6.89 -8.97
C ILE A 16 -22.97 6.76 -9.46
N LEU A 17 -22.30 7.89 -9.64
CA LEU A 17 -20.89 7.96 -10.00
C LEU A 17 -20.09 8.29 -8.74
N ILE A 18 -19.06 7.53 -8.45
CA ILE A 18 -18.18 7.73 -7.30
C ILE A 18 -16.80 8.08 -7.86
N SER A 19 -16.22 9.18 -7.38
CA SER A 19 -14.88 9.63 -7.74
C SER A 19 -14.20 10.21 -6.52
N GLU A 20 -12.89 10.05 -6.43
CA GLU A 20 -12.06 10.67 -5.39
C GLU A 20 -11.75 12.13 -5.70
N SER A 21 -11.76 12.50 -6.97
CA SER A 21 -11.54 13.88 -7.44
C SER A 21 -12.58 14.26 -8.50
N ILE A 22 -13.20 15.41 -8.31
CA ILE A 22 -14.15 15.95 -9.28
C ILE A 22 -13.45 16.43 -10.56
N ASP A 23 -12.17 16.82 -10.43
CA ASP A 23 -11.38 17.36 -11.55
C ASP A 23 -11.02 16.29 -12.58
N ASP A 24 -11.05 15.02 -12.19
CA ASP A 24 -10.82 13.87 -13.07
C ASP A 24 -12.04 13.53 -13.95
N LEU A 25 -13.20 14.14 -13.65
CA LEU A 25 -14.43 13.90 -14.37
C LEU A 25 -14.61 14.92 -15.51
N LEU A 26 -15.17 14.43 -16.63
CA LEU A 26 -15.51 15.31 -17.74
C LEU A 26 -16.61 16.31 -17.33
N GLN A 27 -16.43 17.57 -17.66
CA GLN A 27 -17.39 18.64 -17.39
C GLN A 27 -18.80 18.33 -17.95
N THR A 28 -18.87 17.58 -19.05
CA THR A 28 -20.12 17.13 -19.64
C THR A 28 -20.87 16.10 -18.78
N ILE A 29 -20.18 15.39 -17.89
CA ILE A 29 -20.78 14.48 -16.90
C ILE A 29 -21.20 15.31 -15.67
N ILE A 30 -20.31 16.13 -15.14
CA ILE A 30 -20.57 16.96 -13.96
C ILE A 30 -21.82 17.83 -14.17
N SER A 31 -21.94 18.47 -15.33
CA SER A 31 -23.09 19.35 -15.66
C SER A 31 -24.46 18.63 -15.71
N ARG A 32 -24.48 17.29 -15.72
CA ARG A 32 -25.69 16.45 -15.74
C ARG A 32 -25.93 15.70 -14.44
N CYS A 33 -25.03 15.83 -13.47
CA CYS A 33 -25.11 15.15 -12.19
C CYS A 33 -25.35 16.16 -11.06
N GLN A 34 -26.01 15.71 -10.01
CA GLN A 34 -25.99 16.39 -8.74
C GLN A 34 -24.72 15.96 -8.01
N VAL A 35 -23.83 16.90 -7.71
CA VAL A 35 -22.62 16.64 -6.93
C VAL A 35 -22.98 16.59 -5.46
N VAL A 36 -22.49 15.57 -4.77
CA VAL A 36 -22.62 15.41 -3.31
C VAL A 36 -21.22 15.17 -2.77
N ASP A 37 -20.71 16.11 -1.99
CA ASP A 37 -19.40 16.00 -1.37
C ASP A 37 -19.48 15.21 -0.06
N PHE A 38 -18.61 14.20 0.09
CA PHE A 38 -18.44 13.45 1.33
C PHE A 38 -17.17 13.96 2.02
N LEU A 39 -17.37 14.63 3.14
CA LEU A 39 -16.27 15.11 3.96
C LEU A 39 -15.69 13.99 4.81
N ALA A 40 -14.40 14.13 5.18
CA ALA A 40 -13.77 13.28 6.15
C ALA A 40 -14.55 13.26 7.48
N LEU A 41 -14.74 12.09 8.06
CA LEU A 41 -15.46 11.94 9.33
C LEU A 41 -14.61 12.46 10.49
N PRO A 42 -15.22 13.13 11.48
CA PRO A 42 -14.51 13.48 12.70
C PRO A 42 -13.98 12.24 13.42
N GLU A 43 -12.82 12.36 14.03
CA GLU A 43 -12.14 11.26 14.75
C GLU A 43 -13.03 10.64 15.84
N GLN A 44 -13.79 11.49 16.57
CA GLN A 44 -14.71 11.02 17.60
C GLN A 44 -15.83 10.14 17.04
N VAL A 45 -16.38 10.49 15.89
CA VAL A 45 -17.45 9.71 15.22
C VAL A 45 -16.94 8.32 14.85
N ILE A 46 -15.71 8.25 14.33
CA ILE A 46 -15.10 6.96 13.98
C ILE A 46 -14.81 6.15 15.25
N THR A 47 -14.28 6.78 16.28
CA THR A 47 -14.03 6.11 17.57
C THR A 47 -15.30 5.49 18.13
N ASP A 48 -16.39 6.27 18.19
CA ASP A 48 -17.67 5.81 18.71
C ASP A 48 -18.26 4.68 17.86
N ALA A 49 -18.15 4.77 16.54
CA ALA A 49 -18.61 3.73 15.63
C ALA A 49 -17.81 2.42 15.79
N LEU A 50 -16.49 2.49 15.95
CA LEU A 50 -15.64 1.30 16.19
C LEU A 50 -15.99 0.61 17.52
N ILE A 51 -16.24 1.37 18.58
CA ILE A 51 -16.63 0.83 19.89
C ILE A 51 -18.03 0.21 19.80
N ALA A 52 -19.00 0.92 19.25
CA ALA A 52 -20.40 0.49 19.20
C ALA A 52 -20.61 -0.73 18.30
N THR A 53 -20.01 -0.72 17.10
CA THR A 53 -20.27 -1.72 16.04
C THR A 53 -19.32 -2.92 16.16
N HIS A 54 -18.03 -2.66 16.42
CA HIS A 54 -16.99 -3.69 16.40
C HIS A 54 -16.47 -4.07 17.78
N LYS A 55 -17.00 -3.46 18.85
CA LYS A 55 -16.65 -3.74 20.26
C LYS A 55 -15.13 -3.59 20.53
N VAL A 56 -14.50 -2.69 19.84
CA VAL A 56 -13.07 -2.39 19.98
C VAL A 56 -12.82 -1.70 21.31
N GLU A 57 -11.70 -2.00 21.95
CA GLU A 57 -11.27 -1.29 23.17
C GLU A 57 -11.07 0.21 22.88
N ALA A 58 -11.48 1.08 23.82
CA ALA A 58 -11.49 2.53 23.63
C ALA A 58 -10.12 3.12 23.23
N ASN A 59 -9.02 2.60 23.81
CA ASN A 59 -7.68 3.06 23.50
C ASN A 59 -7.25 2.68 22.06
N LEU A 60 -7.57 1.45 21.65
CA LEU A 60 -7.30 0.98 20.29
C LEU A 60 -8.17 1.71 19.26
N ALA A 61 -9.46 1.91 19.56
CA ALA A 61 -10.38 2.66 18.70
C ALA A 61 -9.89 4.09 18.44
N LYS A 62 -9.37 4.79 19.45
CA LYS A 62 -8.79 6.13 19.29
C LYS A 62 -7.54 6.12 18.40
N LYS A 63 -6.64 5.15 18.60
CA LYS A 63 -5.44 5.01 17.76
C LYS A 63 -5.81 4.80 16.28
N ILE A 64 -6.74 3.88 16.00
CA ILE A 64 -7.23 3.60 14.66
C ILE A 64 -7.91 4.84 14.06
N ALA A 65 -8.77 5.52 14.82
CA ALA A 65 -9.48 6.71 14.38
C ALA A 65 -8.51 7.85 13.99
N HIS A 66 -7.43 8.01 14.74
CA HIS A 66 -6.38 8.98 14.40
C HIS A 66 -5.63 8.60 13.11
N GLN A 67 -5.28 7.34 12.92
CA GLN A 67 -4.52 6.85 11.75
C GLN A 67 -5.33 6.83 10.46
N CYS A 68 -6.65 6.75 10.53
CA CYS A 68 -7.51 6.65 9.35
C CYS A 68 -7.85 8.01 8.71
N GLU A 69 -7.48 9.14 9.33
CA GLU A 69 -7.63 10.49 8.78
C GLU A 69 -9.07 10.78 8.29
N GLY A 70 -10.06 10.32 9.02
CA GLY A 70 -11.47 10.52 8.67
C GLY A 70 -12.06 9.52 7.67
N ASN A 71 -11.29 8.52 7.23
CA ASN A 71 -11.75 7.46 6.32
C ASN A 71 -12.15 6.20 7.12
N TYR A 72 -13.47 5.98 7.25
CA TYR A 72 -13.99 4.84 8.01
C TYR A 72 -13.62 3.47 7.41
N ASN A 73 -13.56 3.35 6.08
CA ASN A 73 -13.12 2.11 5.45
C ASN A 73 -11.65 1.81 5.77
N LYS A 74 -10.78 2.84 5.78
CA LYS A 74 -9.40 2.70 6.23
C LYS A 74 -9.34 2.27 7.71
N ALA A 75 -10.26 2.76 8.55
CA ALA A 75 -10.36 2.33 9.95
C ALA A 75 -10.76 0.84 10.08
N LEU A 76 -11.69 0.37 9.26
CA LEU A 76 -12.06 -1.05 9.22
C LEU A 76 -10.92 -1.94 8.74
N HIS A 77 -10.18 -1.51 7.73
CA HIS A 77 -8.97 -2.21 7.30
C HIS A 77 -7.91 -2.27 8.41
N LEU A 78 -7.70 -1.17 9.13
CA LEU A 78 -6.79 -1.15 10.28
C LEU A 78 -7.25 -2.04 11.44
N LEU A 79 -8.56 -2.23 11.59
CA LEU A 79 -9.12 -3.11 12.61
C LEU A 79 -8.95 -4.60 12.29
N HIS A 80 -9.07 -4.97 11.01
CA HIS A 80 -8.92 -6.35 10.54
C HIS A 80 -7.48 -6.68 10.11
N LYS A 81 -6.53 -5.82 10.47
CA LYS A 81 -5.16 -5.80 10.01
C LYS A 81 -4.31 -6.99 10.45
N ASP A 82 -4.72 -7.71 11.48
CA ASP A 82 -3.87 -8.70 12.13
C ASP A 82 -3.58 -9.95 11.27
N ASP A 83 -4.47 -10.33 10.36
CA ASP A 83 -4.28 -11.54 9.53
C ASP A 83 -3.52 -11.24 8.21
N ASP A 84 -3.89 -10.19 7.48
CA ASP A 84 -3.25 -9.85 6.20
C ASP A 84 -1.85 -9.25 6.38
N ASP A 85 -1.65 -8.42 7.41
CA ASP A 85 -0.36 -7.79 7.67
C ASP A 85 0.71 -8.80 8.06
N SER A 86 0.37 -9.88 8.76
CA SER A 86 1.33 -10.93 9.12
C SER A 86 1.85 -11.65 7.88
N VAL A 87 0.98 -11.88 6.88
CA VAL A 87 1.35 -12.49 5.58
C VAL A 87 2.19 -11.51 4.76
N PHE A 88 1.82 -10.23 4.72
CA PHE A 88 2.58 -9.20 4.00
C PHE A 88 3.94 -8.97 4.63
N GLU A 89 4.03 -9.02 5.96
CA GLU A 89 5.29 -8.94 6.68
C GLU A 89 6.22 -10.11 6.33
N GLU A 90 5.69 -11.33 6.32
CA GLU A 90 6.45 -12.52 5.91
C GLU A 90 6.95 -12.40 4.46
N TRP A 91 6.08 -11.99 3.53
CA TRP A 91 6.45 -11.79 2.13
C TRP A 91 7.54 -10.73 1.97
N PHE A 92 7.40 -9.61 2.66
CA PHE A 92 8.37 -8.52 2.64
C PHE A 92 9.73 -8.95 3.19
N ILE A 93 9.76 -9.61 4.35
CA ILE A 93 10.99 -10.03 4.99
C ILE A 93 11.72 -11.08 4.15
N ASN A 94 11.00 -12.05 3.59
CA ASN A 94 11.56 -13.05 2.70
C ASN A 94 12.14 -12.41 1.43
N TRP A 95 11.41 -11.45 0.85
CA TRP A 95 11.86 -10.70 -0.31
C TRP A 95 13.14 -9.91 -0.07
N VAL A 96 13.16 -9.12 1.00
CA VAL A 96 14.32 -8.31 1.36
C VAL A 96 15.55 -9.19 1.69
N ARG A 97 15.35 -10.29 2.42
CA ARG A 97 16.43 -11.26 2.71
C ARG A 97 17.00 -11.86 1.43
N ALA A 98 16.14 -12.25 0.48
CA ALA A 98 16.58 -12.76 -0.82
C ALA A 98 17.31 -11.66 -1.61
N ALA A 99 16.81 -10.44 -1.64
CA ALA A 99 17.45 -9.31 -2.32
C ALA A 99 18.86 -9.01 -1.75
N PHE A 100 19.03 -9.07 -0.43
CA PHE A 100 20.37 -8.91 0.17
C PHE A 100 21.33 -10.04 -0.20
N LYS A 101 20.88 -11.28 -0.22
CA LYS A 101 21.70 -12.45 -0.57
C LYS A 101 22.04 -12.51 -2.06
N ALA A 102 21.22 -11.93 -2.92
CA ALA A 102 21.37 -12.02 -4.39
C ALA A 102 22.59 -11.28 -4.92
N LYS A 103 23.19 -10.34 -4.15
CA LYS A 103 24.39 -9.65 -4.57
C LYS A 103 25.57 -10.62 -4.67
N GLY A 104 25.93 -10.98 -5.91
CA GLY A 104 27.05 -11.88 -6.20
C GLY A 104 26.73 -13.38 -6.10
N ASN A 105 25.46 -13.77 -5.86
CA ASN A 105 25.06 -15.15 -5.77
C ASN A 105 23.92 -15.46 -6.77
N ALA A 106 24.29 -16.08 -7.89
CA ALA A 106 23.35 -16.41 -8.96
C ALA A 106 22.26 -17.41 -8.51
N SER A 107 22.53 -18.29 -7.53
CA SER A 107 21.54 -19.26 -7.04
C SER A 107 20.34 -18.58 -6.36
N VAL A 108 20.55 -17.43 -5.72
CA VAL A 108 19.50 -16.69 -5.02
C VAL A 108 18.58 -15.93 -5.98
N ILE A 109 18.98 -15.77 -7.25
CA ILE A 109 18.07 -15.21 -8.27
C ILE A 109 16.86 -16.12 -8.46
N ALA A 110 17.05 -17.44 -8.35
CA ALA A 110 15.93 -18.38 -8.40
C ALA A 110 14.93 -18.16 -7.24
N ASP A 111 15.41 -17.81 -6.06
CA ASP A 111 14.56 -17.50 -4.90
C ASP A 111 13.72 -16.24 -5.16
N LEU A 112 14.31 -15.20 -5.76
CA LEU A 112 13.59 -13.98 -6.14
C LEU A 112 12.51 -14.25 -7.20
N ILE A 113 12.82 -15.10 -8.20
CA ILE A 113 11.85 -15.49 -9.23
C ILE A 113 10.72 -16.33 -8.61
N SER A 114 11.05 -17.27 -7.72
CA SER A 114 10.07 -18.07 -7.00
C SER A 114 9.15 -17.20 -6.15
N TRP A 115 9.70 -16.25 -5.41
CA TRP A 115 8.95 -15.26 -4.63
C TRP A 115 8.01 -14.45 -5.53
N SER A 116 8.52 -13.88 -6.63
CA SER A 116 7.71 -13.12 -7.60
C SER A 116 6.56 -13.96 -8.16
N THR A 117 6.82 -15.23 -8.46
CA THR A 117 5.81 -16.17 -8.98
C THR A 117 4.74 -16.47 -7.93
N THR A 118 5.11 -16.55 -6.67
CA THR A 118 4.16 -16.77 -5.56
C THR A 118 3.23 -15.59 -5.41
N ILE A 119 3.77 -14.38 -5.31
CA ILE A 119 2.95 -13.16 -5.18
C ILE A 119 2.11 -12.89 -6.43
N ALA A 120 2.63 -13.20 -7.63
CA ALA A 120 1.89 -13.02 -8.88
C ALA A 120 0.65 -13.92 -9.03
N LYS A 121 0.52 -14.98 -8.23
CA LYS A 121 -0.68 -15.84 -8.19
C LYS A 121 -1.82 -15.23 -7.39
N GLU A 122 -1.51 -14.30 -6.51
CA GLU A 122 -2.50 -13.58 -5.73
C GLU A 122 -3.32 -12.62 -6.61
N GLY A 123 -4.49 -12.22 -6.11
CA GLY A 123 -5.32 -11.23 -6.79
C GLY A 123 -4.59 -9.89 -6.93
N ARG A 124 -4.88 -9.14 -8.00
CA ARG A 124 -4.23 -7.84 -8.26
C ARG A 124 -4.42 -6.85 -7.13
N GLU A 125 -5.57 -6.85 -6.50
CA GLU A 125 -5.83 -5.98 -5.35
C GLU A 125 -4.92 -6.34 -4.18
N THR A 126 -4.76 -7.63 -3.89
CA THR A 126 -3.81 -8.13 -2.86
C THR A 126 -2.36 -7.72 -3.20
N GLN A 127 -1.96 -7.81 -4.47
CA GLN A 127 -0.63 -7.39 -4.92
C GLN A 127 -0.41 -5.87 -4.71
N LYS A 128 -1.41 -5.04 -5.03
CA LYS A 128 -1.36 -3.59 -4.80
C LYS A 128 -1.27 -3.26 -3.30
N ASN A 129 -2.11 -3.91 -2.49
CA ASN A 129 -2.10 -3.73 -1.04
C ASN A 129 -0.76 -4.14 -0.42
N PHE A 130 -0.16 -5.22 -0.91
CA PHE A 130 1.18 -5.64 -0.50
C PHE A 130 2.25 -4.59 -0.88
N LEU A 131 2.22 -4.05 -2.10
CA LEU A 131 3.18 -3.01 -2.52
C LEU A 131 2.99 -1.71 -1.72
N GLN A 132 1.75 -1.36 -1.39
CA GLN A 132 1.45 -0.24 -0.51
C GLN A 132 1.97 -0.48 0.91
N PHE A 133 1.84 -1.71 1.43
CA PHE A 133 2.46 -2.13 2.69
C PHE A 133 3.99 -1.97 2.63
N CYS A 134 4.64 -2.38 1.54
CA CYS A 134 6.09 -2.21 1.36
C CYS A 134 6.52 -0.73 1.43
N ILE A 135 5.77 0.18 0.79
CA ILE A 135 6.04 1.63 0.86
C ILE A 135 6.01 2.11 2.32
N GLN A 136 4.98 1.71 3.08
CA GLN A 136 4.89 2.09 4.49
C GLN A 136 6.02 1.49 5.31
N PHE A 137 6.40 0.24 5.05
CA PHE A 137 7.51 -0.41 5.74
C PHE A 137 8.85 0.30 5.50
N PHE A 138 9.16 0.63 4.24
CA PHE A 138 10.36 1.40 3.90
C PHE A 138 10.34 2.80 4.52
N ARG A 139 9.18 3.46 4.57
CA ARG A 139 9.02 4.76 5.25
C ARG A 139 9.35 4.66 6.73
N GLN A 140 8.85 3.63 7.43
CA GLN A 140 9.14 3.42 8.85
C GLN A 140 10.63 3.12 9.08
N ALA A 141 11.25 2.31 8.22
CA ALA A 141 12.68 2.05 8.27
C ALA A 141 13.50 3.33 8.08
N LEU A 142 13.11 4.20 7.14
CA LEU A 142 13.75 5.50 6.94
C LEU A 142 13.66 6.39 8.18
N LEU A 143 12.47 6.53 8.76
CA LEU A 143 12.24 7.34 9.96
C LEU A 143 13.12 6.85 11.12
N LEU A 144 13.23 5.54 11.28
CA LEU A 144 14.08 4.94 12.29
C LEU A 144 15.57 5.22 12.02
N ASN A 145 16.03 5.15 10.76
CA ASN A 145 17.39 5.46 10.37
C ASN A 145 17.76 6.91 10.73
N TYR A 146 16.83 7.84 10.54
CA TYR A 146 17.01 9.26 10.90
C TYR A 146 16.65 9.58 12.35
N LYS A 147 16.50 8.54 13.22
CA LYS A 147 16.21 8.67 14.67
C LYS A 147 14.92 9.42 15.00
N ALA A 148 13.95 9.44 14.07
CA ALA A 148 12.62 9.97 14.31
C ALA A 148 11.73 8.91 14.98
N THR A 149 12.17 8.37 16.12
CA THR A 149 11.53 7.23 16.81
C THR A 149 10.09 7.51 17.20
N ASP A 150 9.74 8.76 17.53
CA ASP A 150 8.40 9.16 17.93
C ASP A 150 7.36 9.02 16.77
N LEU A 151 7.84 8.88 15.55
CA LEU A 151 7.03 8.70 14.33
C LEU A 151 7.03 7.26 13.83
N VAL A 152 7.70 6.34 14.54
CA VAL A 152 7.77 4.93 14.17
C VAL A 152 6.69 4.16 14.93
N TYR A 153 5.74 3.59 14.19
CA TYR A 153 4.62 2.84 14.76
C TYR A 153 4.66 1.34 14.40
N LEU A 154 5.61 0.94 13.55
CA LEU A 154 5.73 -0.43 13.08
C LEU A 154 6.64 -1.21 14.01
N GLU A 155 6.10 -2.22 14.66
CA GLU A 155 6.86 -3.22 15.42
C GLU A 155 6.72 -4.57 14.70
N PRO A 156 7.68 -4.93 13.82
CA PRO A 156 7.64 -6.21 13.11
C PRO A 156 7.65 -7.39 14.10
N ASN A 157 6.68 -8.28 13.96
CA ASN A 157 6.53 -9.44 14.84
C ASN A 157 7.03 -10.74 14.18
N PHE A 158 7.99 -10.65 13.27
CA PHE A 158 8.52 -11.81 12.56
C PHE A 158 9.83 -12.29 13.20
N GLU A 159 9.95 -13.62 13.39
CA GLU A 159 11.11 -14.25 14.02
C GLU A 159 12.45 -13.82 13.38
N ASN A 160 13.36 -13.31 14.22
CA ASN A 160 14.71 -12.89 13.82
C ASN A 160 14.79 -11.69 12.84
N PHE A 161 13.71 -10.92 12.64
CA PHE A 161 13.78 -9.65 11.94
C PHE A 161 13.71 -8.50 12.93
N LYS A 162 14.66 -7.58 12.86
CA LYS A 162 14.70 -6.36 13.66
C LYS A 162 14.78 -5.17 12.73
N LEU A 163 13.80 -4.27 12.83
CA LEU A 163 13.72 -3.08 11.99
C LEU A 163 14.97 -2.20 12.14
N GLU A 164 15.54 -2.13 13.36
CA GLU A 164 16.76 -1.37 13.65
C GLU A 164 17.97 -1.87 12.85
N LYS A 165 18.03 -3.18 12.55
CA LYS A 165 19.10 -3.76 11.74
C LYS A 165 18.89 -3.54 10.25
N PHE A 166 17.65 -3.36 9.83
CA PHE A 166 17.29 -3.09 8.44
C PHE A 166 17.35 -1.61 8.09
N ALA A 167 16.99 -0.73 9.03
CA ALA A 167 16.93 0.72 8.85
C ALA A 167 18.16 1.35 8.17
N PRO A 168 19.41 0.98 8.50
CA PRO A 168 20.60 1.57 7.88
C PRO A 168 20.73 1.35 6.37
N PHE A 169 19.97 0.40 5.80
CA PHE A 169 19.97 0.14 4.36
C PHE A 169 18.95 0.99 3.60
N VAL A 170 18.15 1.79 4.33
CA VAL A 170 17.14 2.68 3.78
C VAL A 170 17.51 4.11 4.14
N HIS A 171 17.97 4.88 3.17
CA HIS A 171 18.54 6.22 3.38
C HIS A 171 18.16 7.18 2.24
N GLY A 172 18.46 8.48 2.38
CA GLY A 172 18.09 9.53 1.43
C GLY A 172 18.52 9.29 -0.02
N ASN A 173 19.64 8.56 -0.22
CA ASN A 173 20.15 8.29 -1.57
C ASN A 173 19.42 7.16 -2.32
N ASN A 174 18.59 6.36 -1.66
CA ASN A 174 17.88 5.24 -2.30
C ASN A 174 16.38 5.25 -2.12
N ILE A 175 15.83 5.89 -1.09
CA ILE A 175 14.41 5.81 -0.76
C ILE A 175 13.50 6.36 -1.87
N ALA A 176 13.88 7.46 -2.51
CA ALA A 176 13.10 8.04 -3.60
C ALA A 176 13.00 7.09 -4.80
N ASP A 177 14.12 6.44 -5.13
CA ASP A 177 14.17 5.44 -6.21
C ASP A 177 13.35 4.19 -5.83
N ILE A 178 13.41 3.74 -4.55
CA ILE A 178 12.61 2.60 -4.04
C ILE A 178 11.12 2.90 -4.16
N PHE A 179 10.67 4.07 -3.72
CA PHE A 179 9.26 4.45 -3.79
C PHE A 179 8.79 4.51 -5.23
N LYS A 180 9.57 5.13 -6.11
CA LYS A 180 9.25 5.21 -7.53
C LYS A 180 9.06 3.82 -8.14
N GLU A 181 9.97 2.88 -7.90
CA GLU A 181 9.86 1.52 -8.46
C GLU A 181 8.65 0.76 -7.91
N LEU A 182 8.28 0.96 -6.64
CA LEU A 182 7.08 0.38 -6.05
C LEU A 182 5.80 0.97 -6.65
N GLU A 183 5.75 2.30 -6.83
CA GLU A 183 4.62 3.00 -7.44
C GLU A 183 4.46 2.63 -8.93
N ASP A 184 5.56 2.57 -9.68
CA ASP A 184 5.57 2.11 -11.08
C ASP A 184 5.06 0.67 -11.20
N ALA A 185 5.44 -0.22 -10.27
CA ALA A 185 4.96 -1.59 -10.24
C ALA A 185 3.44 -1.65 -9.98
N MET A 186 2.91 -0.88 -9.01
CA MET A 186 1.47 -0.78 -8.76
C MET A 186 0.72 -0.27 -9.99
N TYR A 187 1.22 0.79 -10.62
CA TYR A 187 0.65 1.36 -11.83
C TYR A 187 0.55 0.33 -12.97
N HIS A 188 1.61 -0.45 -13.19
CA HIS A 188 1.61 -1.47 -14.23
C HIS A 188 0.70 -2.65 -13.93
N ILE A 189 0.60 -3.08 -12.66
CA ILE A 189 -0.33 -4.14 -12.21
C ILE A 189 -1.78 -3.70 -12.44
N GLU A 190 -2.11 -2.46 -12.07
CA GLU A 190 -3.43 -1.88 -12.27
C GLU A 190 -3.86 -1.85 -13.74
N ARG A 191 -2.90 -1.60 -14.64
CA ARG A 191 -3.10 -1.59 -16.09
C ARG A 191 -3.00 -2.98 -16.75
N ASN A 192 -3.21 -4.03 -15.97
CA ASN A 192 -3.23 -5.41 -16.44
C ASN A 192 -1.88 -5.92 -16.97
N GLY A 193 -0.76 -5.34 -16.54
CA GLY A 193 0.57 -5.86 -16.82
C GLY A 193 0.77 -7.27 -16.27
N ASN A 194 1.76 -7.98 -16.78
CA ASN A 194 2.12 -9.30 -16.26
C ASN A 194 2.81 -9.18 -14.90
N SER A 195 2.08 -9.51 -13.83
CA SER A 195 2.55 -9.34 -12.44
C SER A 195 3.86 -10.08 -12.16
N ASN A 196 4.06 -11.27 -12.74
CA ASN A 196 5.29 -12.03 -12.53
C ASN A 196 6.53 -11.30 -13.09
N ILE A 197 6.40 -10.73 -14.29
CA ILE A 197 7.49 -9.95 -14.91
C ILE A 197 7.74 -8.66 -14.12
N ILE A 198 6.68 -7.94 -13.74
CA ILE A 198 6.76 -6.69 -12.98
C ILE A 198 7.45 -6.92 -11.64
N LEU A 199 7.01 -7.92 -10.87
CA LEU A 199 7.57 -8.22 -9.55
C LEU A 199 9.01 -8.76 -9.62
N THR A 200 9.35 -9.48 -10.70
CA THR A 200 10.72 -9.96 -10.94
C THR A 200 11.65 -8.77 -11.25
N ASP A 201 11.25 -7.86 -12.13
CA ASP A 201 12.00 -6.64 -12.45
C ASP A 201 12.20 -5.76 -11.21
N LEU A 202 11.11 -5.55 -10.46
CA LEU A 202 11.14 -4.83 -9.18
C LEU A 202 12.14 -5.46 -8.20
N SER A 203 12.18 -6.80 -8.10
CA SER A 203 13.08 -7.52 -7.21
C SER A 203 14.56 -7.32 -7.59
N ILE A 204 14.86 -7.32 -8.89
CA ILE A 204 16.21 -7.05 -9.41
C ILE A 204 16.62 -5.62 -9.11
N LYS A 205 15.73 -4.65 -9.34
CA LYS A 205 15.96 -3.24 -9.05
C LYS A 205 16.15 -2.99 -7.57
N LEU A 206 15.29 -3.56 -6.71
CA LEU A 206 15.41 -3.45 -5.27
C LEU A 206 16.75 -3.99 -4.75
N THR A 207 17.22 -5.13 -5.29
CA THR A 207 18.54 -5.67 -4.96
C THR A 207 19.64 -4.64 -5.17
N ARG A 208 19.60 -3.88 -6.27
CA ARG A 208 20.59 -2.85 -6.57
C ARG A 208 20.46 -1.64 -5.63
N LEU A 209 19.22 -1.22 -5.36
CA LEU A 209 18.92 -0.04 -4.54
C LEU A 209 19.29 -0.26 -3.06
N LEU A 210 19.04 -1.44 -2.50
CA LEU A 210 19.41 -1.78 -1.12
C LEU A 210 20.95 -1.86 -0.92
N HIS A 211 21.72 -2.02 -2.00
CA HIS A 211 23.17 -2.04 -1.94
C HIS A 211 23.84 -0.71 -2.36
N LYS A 212 23.03 0.31 -2.66
CA LYS A 212 23.53 1.67 -2.91
C LYS A 212 24.11 2.22 -1.61
N LYS A 213 25.33 2.71 -1.64
CA LYS A 213 25.96 3.26 -0.43
C LYS A 213 25.39 4.64 -0.11
N GLU A 214 25.27 4.93 1.16
CA GLU A 214 25.09 6.29 1.64
C GLU A 214 26.42 7.06 1.42
N VAL A 215 26.37 8.15 0.65
CA VAL A 215 27.55 9.01 0.36
C VAL A 215 27.53 10.21 1.29
#